data_909dbd7aedfa041293aa382a5b7e68bb
#
_entry.id   909dbd7aedfa041293aa382a5b7e68bb
#
_cell.length_a   1.000
_cell.length_b   1.000
_cell.length_c   1.000
_cell.angle_alpha   90.00
_cell.angle_beta   90.00
_cell.angle_gamma   90.00
#
_symmetry.space_group_name_H-M   'P 1'
#
loop_
_entity.id
_entity.type
_entity.pdbx_description
1 polymer ?
#
loop_
_entity_poly.entity_id
_entity_poly.type
_entity_poly.pdbx_seq_one_letter_code
_entity_poly.pdbx_strand_id
1 'polypeptide(L)'
;MENWKRKFAIIWSGQLFSILSSAIVGYAVVFWISVETRSAEVLSLAVMATLLPQAILGPVAGVYVDRWKRKRTMIAADMFVALCSLILGILFYAGKAELGYIYLLLALRSVGSAFHSPAMQAAIPLLAPETELMRISGVNQAIQSVCSIAGPALGAIFITSFNMTVVMLLDVAGALIACTALLFVVIPDPVITDKIVKKSVLREMKAGVQEVRQHKGLGELMGISVMVTFILMPVATLFPLMTVNHFGGNTYQMSLVEIVWGSGMLLGGIILGIWKIKTRKVILINISYLVLGLYMLLSGCLPPEDFAVFVILTAIGGISAPFYNSPFTALLQAHIPSSALGRVFSLFGSLSLLPSMLGLLATGFIADSIGISRSFILGGVLILGLGIISFFIPSIMQLERRRKFRNSE
;
A
#
# COMPACT_ATOMS: atom_id res chain seq x y z
N MET A 1 24.18 -13.35 22.76
CA MET A 1 23.82 -12.39 21.68
C MET A 1 23.78 -12.97 20.27
N GLU A 2 24.40 -14.11 20.00
CA GLU A 2 24.39 -14.77 18.68
C GLU A 2 23.05 -15.36 18.24
N ASN A 3 22.13 -15.59 19.14
CA ASN A 3 20.90 -16.36 18.88
C ASN A 3 19.75 -15.54 18.24
N TRP A 4 19.79 -14.21 18.23
CA TRP A 4 18.71 -13.39 17.67
C TRP A 4 18.68 -13.42 16.15
N LYS A 5 19.84 -13.42 15.48
CA LYS A 5 19.92 -13.50 14.00
C LYS A 5 19.29 -14.77 13.47
N ARG A 6 19.54 -15.92 14.13
CA ARG A 6 18.95 -17.20 13.78
C ARG A 6 17.43 -17.20 13.97
N LYS A 7 16.94 -16.67 15.12
CA LYS A 7 15.52 -16.54 15.40
C LYS A 7 14.84 -15.64 14.38
N PHE A 8 15.46 -14.50 14.08
CA PHE A 8 14.99 -13.57 13.08
C PHE A 8 14.93 -14.23 11.71
N ALA A 9 15.98 -14.90 11.25
CA ALA A 9 16.01 -15.57 9.95
C ALA A 9 14.92 -16.63 9.82
N ILE A 10 14.67 -17.45 10.86
CA ILE A 10 13.62 -18.48 10.85
C ILE A 10 12.23 -17.84 10.72
N ILE A 11 11.94 -16.81 11.50
CA ILE A 11 10.63 -16.14 11.45
C ILE A 11 10.45 -15.45 10.09
N TRP A 12 11.44 -14.67 9.66
CA TRP A 12 11.32 -13.87 8.44
C TRP A 12 11.31 -14.70 7.16
N SER A 13 12.00 -15.82 7.12
CA SER A 13 11.87 -16.76 5.99
C SER A 13 10.46 -17.35 5.92
N GLY A 14 9.89 -17.79 7.05
CA GLY A 14 8.51 -18.24 7.09
C GLY A 14 7.52 -17.15 6.70
N GLN A 15 7.68 -15.94 7.22
CA GLN A 15 6.81 -14.78 6.91
C GLN A 15 6.95 -14.35 5.45
N LEU A 16 8.12 -14.45 4.83
CA LEU A 16 8.28 -14.18 3.40
C LEU A 16 7.35 -15.07 2.56
N PHE A 17 7.29 -16.37 2.88
CA PHE A 17 6.38 -17.29 2.16
C PHE A 17 4.91 -16.92 2.37
N SER A 18 4.49 -16.58 3.59
CA SER A 18 3.11 -16.15 3.88
C SER A 18 2.76 -14.86 3.16
N ILE A 19 3.62 -13.84 3.20
CA ILE A 19 3.38 -12.54 2.55
C ILE A 19 3.36 -12.72 1.03
N LEU A 20 4.30 -13.50 0.48
CA LEU A 20 4.37 -13.73 -0.96
C LEU A 20 3.16 -14.52 -1.47
N SER A 21 2.76 -15.60 -0.78
CA SER A 21 1.58 -16.38 -1.17
C SER A 21 0.30 -15.54 -1.09
N SER A 22 0.15 -14.70 -0.05
CA SER A 22 -0.98 -13.78 0.05
C SER A 22 -0.97 -12.71 -1.04
N ALA A 23 0.20 -12.23 -1.46
CA ALA A 23 0.32 -11.31 -2.60
C ALA A 23 -0.07 -12.00 -3.92
N ILE A 24 0.42 -13.22 -4.17
CA ILE A 24 0.07 -14.03 -5.35
C ILE A 24 -1.45 -14.21 -5.43
N VAL A 25 -2.07 -14.65 -4.34
CA VAL A 25 -3.53 -14.85 -4.26
C VAL A 25 -4.28 -13.54 -4.48
N GLY A 26 -3.82 -12.45 -3.87
CA GLY A 26 -4.42 -11.12 -4.05
C GLY A 26 -4.44 -10.69 -5.51
N TYR A 27 -3.31 -10.75 -6.22
CA TYR A 27 -3.24 -10.41 -7.64
C TYR A 27 -4.00 -11.40 -8.53
N ALA A 28 -3.97 -12.70 -8.22
CA ALA A 28 -4.73 -13.70 -8.96
C ALA A 28 -6.25 -13.43 -8.89
N VAL A 29 -6.77 -13.06 -7.72
CA VAL A 29 -8.20 -12.69 -7.55
C VAL A 29 -8.53 -11.42 -8.34
N VAL A 30 -7.66 -10.39 -8.29
CA VAL A 30 -7.83 -9.14 -9.06
C VAL A 30 -7.86 -9.44 -10.56
N PHE A 31 -6.92 -10.24 -11.05
CA PHE A 31 -6.84 -10.61 -12.47
C PHE A 31 -8.04 -11.47 -12.90
N TRP A 32 -8.43 -12.43 -12.07
CA TRP A 32 -9.60 -13.28 -12.33
C TRP A 32 -10.88 -12.43 -12.42
N ILE A 33 -11.13 -11.54 -11.45
CA ILE A 33 -12.27 -10.63 -11.47
C ILE A 33 -12.24 -9.74 -12.71
N SER A 34 -11.08 -9.20 -13.07
CA SER A 34 -10.93 -8.30 -14.22
C SER A 34 -11.26 -8.98 -15.56
N VAL A 35 -10.85 -10.25 -15.71
CA VAL A 35 -11.12 -11.02 -16.93
C VAL A 35 -12.57 -11.51 -16.98
N GLU A 36 -13.08 -12.02 -15.86
CA GLU A 36 -14.41 -12.65 -15.78
C GLU A 36 -15.54 -11.63 -15.85
N THR A 37 -15.41 -10.53 -15.11
CA THR A 37 -16.52 -9.56 -15.00
C THR A 37 -16.37 -8.35 -15.91
N ARG A 38 -15.15 -7.95 -16.25
CA ARG A 38 -14.81 -6.73 -17.00
C ARG A 38 -15.46 -5.45 -16.46
N SER A 39 -15.87 -5.47 -15.18
CA SER A 39 -16.56 -4.38 -14.49
C SER A 39 -15.63 -3.68 -13.51
N ALA A 40 -15.53 -2.37 -13.62
CA ALA A 40 -14.78 -1.53 -12.70
C ALA A 40 -15.46 -1.45 -11.33
N GLU A 41 -16.80 -1.50 -11.28
CA GLU A 41 -17.57 -1.55 -10.04
C GLU A 41 -17.20 -2.81 -9.23
N VAL A 42 -17.27 -3.99 -9.87
CA VAL A 42 -16.97 -5.28 -9.23
C VAL A 42 -15.53 -5.32 -8.73
N LEU A 43 -14.57 -4.86 -9.54
CA LEU A 43 -13.17 -4.78 -9.16
C LEU A 43 -12.95 -3.83 -7.97
N SER A 44 -13.56 -2.64 -8.02
CA SER A 44 -13.46 -1.64 -6.96
C SER A 44 -14.02 -2.15 -5.64
N LEU A 45 -15.16 -2.85 -5.67
CA LEU A 45 -15.75 -3.50 -4.49
C LEU A 45 -14.83 -4.59 -3.91
N ALA A 46 -14.19 -5.40 -4.75
CA ALA A 46 -13.24 -6.42 -4.30
C ALA A 46 -12.00 -5.82 -3.64
N VAL A 47 -11.41 -4.78 -4.24
CA VAL A 47 -10.28 -4.05 -3.67
C VAL A 47 -10.67 -3.36 -2.37
N MET A 48 -11.87 -2.77 -2.31
CA MET A 48 -12.39 -2.18 -1.09
C MET A 48 -12.60 -3.22 0.01
N ALA A 49 -13.15 -4.39 -0.29
CA ALA A 49 -13.28 -5.50 0.66
C ALA A 49 -11.91 -5.93 1.23
N THR A 50 -10.85 -5.85 0.42
CA THR A 50 -9.49 -6.19 0.86
C THR A 50 -8.86 -5.09 1.73
N LEU A 51 -9.17 -3.82 1.53
CA LEU A 51 -8.46 -2.71 2.20
C LEU A 51 -9.25 -2.10 3.35
N LEU A 52 -10.57 -1.96 3.23
CA LEU A 52 -11.39 -1.21 4.18
C LEU A 52 -11.42 -1.82 5.59
N PRO A 53 -11.58 -3.15 5.78
CA PRO A 53 -11.56 -3.74 7.12
C PRO A 53 -10.22 -3.49 7.83
N GLN A 54 -9.11 -3.63 7.13
CA GLN A 54 -7.78 -3.36 7.69
C GLN A 54 -7.59 -1.88 8.03
N ALA A 55 -8.08 -0.98 7.19
CA ALA A 55 -8.02 0.45 7.44
C ALA A 55 -8.79 0.88 8.69
N ILE A 56 -9.99 0.33 8.88
CA ILE A 56 -10.85 0.64 10.04
C ILE A 56 -10.34 -0.04 11.32
N LEU A 57 -9.97 -1.32 11.22
CA LEU A 57 -9.58 -2.12 12.36
C LEU A 57 -8.12 -1.93 12.78
N GLY A 58 -7.24 -1.46 11.89
CA GLY A 58 -5.81 -1.30 12.16
C GLY A 58 -5.50 -0.53 13.45
N PRO A 59 -6.07 0.67 13.68
CA PRO A 59 -5.86 1.42 14.93
C PRO A 59 -6.34 0.67 16.18
N VAL A 60 -7.45 -0.05 16.06
CA VAL A 60 -8.02 -0.86 17.14
C VAL A 60 -7.17 -2.10 17.40
N ALA A 61 -6.78 -2.80 16.33
CA ALA A 61 -5.95 -3.99 16.38
C ALA A 61 -4.58 -3.68 17.04
N GLY A 62 -3.97 -2.54 16.76
CA GLY A 62 -2.73 -2.11 17.38
C GLY A 62 -2.82 -2.08 18.91
N VAL A 63 -3.91 -1.54 19.46
CA VAL A 63 -4.14 -1.48 20.92
C VAL A 63 -4.26 -2.87 21.55
N TYR A 64 -4.96 -3.79 20.88
CA TYR A 64 -5.07 -5.18 21.36
C TYR A 64 -3.78 -5.94 21.21
N VAL A 65 -3.11 -5.79 20.08
CA VAL A 65 -1.81 -6.41 19.81
C VAL A 65 -0.76 -5.99 20.83
N ASP A 66 -0.77 -4.76 21.34
CA ASP A 66 0.15 -4.32 22.40
C ASP A 66 -0.02 -5.10 23.73
N ARG A 67 -1.17 -5.66 23.96
CA ARG A 67 -1.50 -6.44 25.18
C ARG A 67 -1.41 -7.95 24.99
N TRP A 68 -1.53 -8.42 23.74
CA TRP A 68 -1.57 -9.85 23.43
C TRP A 68 -0.18 -10.42 23.19
N LYS A 69 -0.05 -11.73 23.35
CA LYS A 69 1.17 -12.48 23.00
C LYS A 69 1.39 -12.43 21.51
N ARG A 70 2.42 -11.71 21.05
CA ARG A 70 2.73 -11.46 19.63
C ARG A 70 2.71 -12.73 18.78
N LYS A 71 3.42 -13.77 19.26
CA LYS A 71 3.48 -15.09 18.59
C LYS A 71 2.09 -15.69 18.36
N ARG A 72 1.24 -15.70 19.41
CA ARG A 72 -0.12 -16.27 19.30
C ARG A 72 -1.00 -15.45 18.36
N THR A 73 -0.88 -14.16 18.39
CA THR A 73 -1.63 -13.26 17.49
C THR A 73 -1.26 -13.49 16.04
N MET A 74 0.05 -13.61 15.72
CA MET A 74 0.52 -13.89 14.37
C MET A 74 0.00 -15.24 13.86
N ILE A 75 0.14 -16.32 14.68
CA ILE A 75 -0.35 -17.65 14.31
C ILE A 75 -1.88 -17.64 14.10
N ALA A 76 -2.63 -17.04 15.02
CA ALA A 76 -4.09 -16.97 14.90
C ALA A 76 -4.54 -16.20 13.66
N ALA A 77 -3.86 -15.10 13.35
CA ALA A 77 -4.16 -14.29 12.16
C ALA A 77 -3.80 -15.03 10.86
N ASP A 78 -2.62 -15.66 10.77
CA ASP A 78 -2.22 -16.45 9.59
C ASP A 78 -3.19 -17.64 9.37
N MET A 79 -3.54 -18.36 10.44
CA MET A 79 -4.51 -19.47 10.34
C MET A 79 -5.91 -19.02 9.96
N PHE A 80 -6.35 -17.85 10.44
CA PHE A 80 -7.63 -17.28 10.04
C PHE A 80 -7.66 -16.88 8.57
N VAL A 81 -6.60 -16.24 8.06
CA VAL A 81 -6.45 -15.91 6.63
C VAL A 81 -6.43 -17.18 5.80
N ALA A 82 -5.67 -18.21 6.22
CA ALA A 82 -5.61 -19.51 5.55
C ALA A 82 -6.98 -20.20 5.50
N LEU A 83 -7.75 -20.16 6.59
CA LEU A 83 -9.10 -20.72 6.63
C LEU A 83 -10.03 -20.01 5.63
N CYS A 84 -9.99 -18.67 5.56
CA CYS A 84 -10.76 -17.92 4.58
C CYS A 84 -10.38 -18.31 3.15
N SER A 85 -9.07 -18.46 2.87
CA SER A 85 -8.57 -18.88 1.57
C SER A 85 -8.96 -20.33 1.23
N LEU A 86 -8.93 -21.22 2.21
CA LEU A 86 -9.39 -22.60 2.04
C LEU A 86 -10.89 -22.65 1.70
N ILE A 87 -11.72 -21.91 2.43
CA ILE A 87 -13.16 -21.83 2.14
C ILE A 87 -13.39 -21.29 0.73
N LEU A 88 -12.68 -20.22 0.33
CA LEU A 88 -12.79 -19.66 -1.01
C LEU A 88 -12.34 -20.67 -2.08
N GLY A 89 -11.26 -21.42 -1.83
CA GLY A 89 -10.81 -22.51 -2.69
C GLY A 89 -11.85 -23.62 -2.87
N ILE A 90 -12.53 -24.01 -1.79
CA ILE A 90 -13.63 -24.98 -1.83
C ILE A 90 -14.81 -24.44 -2.65
N LEU A 91 -15.16 -23.15 -2.50
CA LEU A 91 -16.23 -22.54 -3.29
C LEU A 91 -15.89 -22.52 -4.77
N PHE A 92 -14.65 -22.20 -5.14
CA PHE A 92 -14.20 -22.31 -6.54
C PHE A 92 -14.27 -23.74 -7.07
N TYR A 93 -13.82 -24.73 -6.26
CA TYR A 93 -13.89 -26.13 -6.64
C TYR A 93 -15.31 -26.62 -6.87
N ALA A 94 -16.25 -26.17 -6.03
CA ALA A 94 -17.67 -26.51 -6.11
C ALA A 94 -18.43 -25.75 -7.20
N GLY A 95 -17.80 -24.78 -7.88
CA GLY A 95 -18.48 -23.90 -8.86
C GLY A 95 -19.47 -22.93 -8.22
N LYS A 96 -19.33 -22.64 -6.92
CA LYS A 96 -20.23 -21.77 -6.12
C LYS A 96 -19.57 -20.48 -5.66
N ALA A 97 -18.48 -20.05 -6.31
CA ALA A 97 -17.73 -18.85 -5.97
C ALA A 97 -18.47 -17.59 -6.52
N GLU A 98 -19.62 -17.27 -5.95
CA GLU A 98 -20.35 -16.03 -6.27
C GLU A 98 -19.62 -14.81 -5.70
N LEU A 99 -19.79 -13.65 -6.34
CA LEU A 99 -19.12 -12.39 -5.98
C LEU A 99 -19.35 -12.01 -4.50
N GLY A 100 -20.55 -12.24 -3.97
CA GLY A 100 -20.86 -11.95 -2.55
C GLY A 100 -19.98 -12.74 -1.58
N TYR A 101 -19.75 -14.03 -1.85
CA TYR A 101 -18.84 -14.85 -1.03
C TYR A 101 -17.39 -14.43 -1.20
N ILE A 102 -16.98 -14.06 -2.42
CA ILE A 102 -15.63 -13.55 -2.69
C ILE A 102 -15.39 -12.28 -1.87
N TYR A 103 -16.27 -11.28 -1.94
CA TYR A 103 -16.15 -10.04 -1.17
C TYR A 103 -16.11 -10.30 0.34
N LEU A 104 -17.00 -11.16 0.84
CA LEU A 104 -17.03 -11.51 2.27
C LEU A 104 -15.71 -12.13 2.73
N LEU A 105 -15.20 -13.12 1.98
CA LEU A 105 -13.96 -13.81 2.35
C LEU A 105 -12.72 -12.92 2.18
N LEU A 106 -12.68 -12.02 1.20
CA LEU A 106 -11.65 -11.00 1.08
C LEU A 106 -11.67 -10.04 2.27
N ALA A 107 -12.86 -9.59 2.69
CA ALA A 107 -13.01 -8.73 3.87
C ALA A 107 -12.58 -9.45 5.16
N LEU A 108 -12.92 -10.71 5.34
CA LEU A 108 -12.48 -11.51 6.48
C LEU A 108 -10.96 -11.72 6.48
N ARG A 109 -10.34 -11.98 5.33
CA ARG A 109 -8.87 -12.03 5.19
C ARG A 109 -8.23 -10.71 5.60
N SER A 110 -8.82 -9.59 5.19
CA SER A 110 -8.37 -8.25 5.56
C SER A 110 -8.44 -8.01 7.09
N VAL A 111 -9.47 -8.54 7.77
CA VAL A 111 -9.54 -8.53 9.25
C VAL A 111 -8.34 -9.28 9.84
N GLY A 112 -8.02 -10.46 9.36
CA GLY A 112 -6.83 -11.21 9.81
C GLY A 112 -5.54 -10.39 9.64
N SER A 113 -5.36 -9.80 8.47
CA SER A 113 -4.20 -8.96 8.15
C SER A 113 -4.08 -7.73 9.05
N ALA A 114 -5.22 -7.15 9.48
CA ALA A 114 -5.26 -6.01 10.41
C ALA A 114 -4.61 -6.30 11.77
N PHE A 115 -4.65 -7.55 12.24
CA PHE A 115 -3.98 -7.98 13.47
C PHE A 115 -2.58 -8.51 13.23
N HIS A 116 -2.35 -9.19 12.11
CA HIS A 116 -1.06 -9.80 11.78
C HIS A 116 0.05 -8.76 11.62
N SER A 117 -0.17 -7.74 10.79
CA SER A 117 0.84 -6.73 10.45
C SER A 117 1.39 -5.98 11.68
N PRO A 118 0.56 -5.40 12.59
CA PRO A 118 1.09 -4.77 13.79
C PRO A 118 1.71 -5.77 14.77
N ALA A 119 1.24 -7.03 14.85
CA ALA A 119 1.84 -8.05 15.70
C ALA A 119 3.25 -8.41 15.25
N MET A 120 3.47 -8.55 13.94
CA MET A 120 4.78 -8.78 13.35
C MET A 120 5.73 -7.61 13.63
N GLN A 121 5.29 -6.36 13.41
CA GLN A 121 6.11 -5.18 13.67
C GLN A 121 6.46 -5.03 15.16
N ALA A 122 5.49 -5.30 16.06
CA ALA A 122 5.70 -5.23 17.50
C ALA A 122 6.58 -6.38 18.05
N ALA A 123 6.77 -7.46 17.30
CA ALA A 123 7.69 -8.55 17.68
C ALA A 123 9.16 -8.18 17.42
N ILE A 124 9.46 -7.27 16.51
CA ILE A 124 10.83 -6.90 16.10
C ILE A 124 11.67 -6.41 17.30
N PRO A 125 11.24 -5.41 18.10
CA PRO A 125 12.03 -4.90 19.22
C PRO A 125 12.22 -5.92 20.35
N LEU A 126 11.37 -6.95 20.41
CA LEU A 126 11.49 -8.04 21.39
C LEU A 126 12.51 -9.12 20.99
N LEU A 127 12.87 -9.15 19.70
CA LEU A 127 13.75 -10.18 19.13
C LEU A 127 15.16 -9.65 18.88
N ALA A 128 15.31 -8.39 18.52
CA ALA A 128 16.55 -7.82 18.04
C ALA A 128 17.01 -6.63 18.88
N PRO A 129 18.34 -6.40 18.99
CA PRO A 129 18.90 -5.21 19.63
C PRO A 129 18.45 -3.92 18.91
N GLU A 130 18.34 -2.82 19.66
CA GLU A 130 17.96 -1.50 19.10
C GLU A 130 18.89 -1.05 17.95
N THR A 131 20.18 -1.36 18.03
CA THR A 131 21.20 -1.03 17.03
C THR A 131 20.94 -1.68 15.66
N GLU A 132 20.17 -2.76 15.60
CA GLU A 132 19.87 -3.51 14.37
C GLU A 132 18.48 -3.18 13.79
N LEU A 133 17.66 -2.39 14.48
CA LEU A 133 16.28 -2.11 14.05
C LEU A 133 16.20 -1.46 12.67
N MET A 134 17.15 -0.57 12.34
CA MET A 134 17.22 0.06 11.02
C MET A 134 17.50 -0.98 9.91
N ARG A 135 18.41 -1.92 10.17
CA ARG A 135 18.73 -3.00 9.23
C ARG A 135 17.52 -3.92 9.00
N ILE A 136 16.80 -4.25 10.07
CA ILE A 136 15.59 -5.08 10.01
C ILE A 136 14.48 -4.37 9.24
N SER A 137 14.31 -3.06 9.45
CA SER A 137 13.39 -2.25 8.66
C SER A 137 13.73 -2.29 7.16
N GLY A 138 15.02 -2.24 6.81
CA GLY A 138 15.50 -2.43 5.44
C GLY A 138 15.15 -3.80 4.86
N VAL A 139 15.30 -4.88 5.65
CA VAL A 139 14.90 -6.24 5.23
C VAL A 139 13.39 -6.33 5.00
N ASN A 140 12.58 -5.74 5.88
CA ASN A 140 11.12 -5.69 5.69
C ASN A 140 10.74 -4.95 4.41
N GLN A 141 11.38 -3.81 4.13
CA GLN A 141 11.15 -3.07 2.90
C GLN A 141 11.56 -3.89 1.66
N ALA A 142 12.67 -4.62 1.72
CA ALA A 142 13.08 -5.51 0.64
C ALA A 142 12.06 -6.64 0.40
N ILE A 143 11.54 -7.26 1.45
CA ILE A 143 10.47 -8.28 1.35
C ILE A 143 9.23 -7.68 0.67
N GLN A 144 8.77 -6.51 1.10
CA GLN A 144 7.63 -5.84 0.48
C GLN A 144 7.89 -5.53 -1.01
N SER A 145 9.08 -5.07 -1.36
CA SER A 145 9.45 -4.79 -2.75
C SER A 145 9.49 -6.06 -3.60
N VAL A 146 10.03 -7.16 -3.07
CA VAL A 146 10.01 -8.46 -3.75
C VAL A 146 8.57 -8.93 -3.97
N CYS A 147 7.71 -8.84 -2.95
CA CYS A 147 6.31 -9.27 -3.05
C CYS A 147 5.51 -8.39 -4.02
N SER A 148 5.79 -7.09 -4.11
CA SER A 148 5.11 -6.19 -5.06
C SER A 148 5.49 -6.43 -6.51
N ILE A 149 6.66 -7.01 -6.78
CA ILE A 149 7.11 -7.37 -8.13
C ILE A 149 6.77 -8.83 -8.45
N ALA A 150 7.10 -9.75 -7.54
CA ALA A 150 6.89 -11.17 -7.76
C ALA A 150 5.41 -11.58 -7.62
N GLY A 151 4.62 -10.87 -6.80
CA GLY A 151 3.20 -11.13 -6.60
C GLY A 151 2.39 -11.13 -7.90
N PRO A 152 2.36 -10.04 -8.68
CA PRO A 152 1.64 -10.00 -9.94
C PRO A 152 2.21 -10.98 -10.98
N ALA A 153 3.56 -11.14 -11.05
CA ALA A 153 4.20 -12.08 -11.97
C ALA A 153 3.75 -13.52 -11.72
N LEU A 154 3.90 -13.96 -10.47
CA LEU A 154 3.50 -15.31 -10.07
C LEU A 154 1.97 -15.47 -10.07
N GLY A 155 1.22 -14.42 -9.69
CA GLY A 155 -0.24 -14.42 -9.76
C GLY A 155 -0.75 -14.70 -11.17
N ALA A 156 -0.17 -14.05 -12.19
CA ALA A 156 -0.50 -14.30 -13.58
C ALA A 156 -0.13 -15.72 -14.03
N ILE A 157 1.04 -16.22 -13.66
CA ILE A 157 1.49 -17.59 -13.98
C ILE A 157 0.54 -18.62 -13.34
N PHE A 158 0.23 -18.45 -12.06
CA PHE A 158 -0.59 -19.41 -11.34
C PHE A 158 -2.03 -19.45 -11.85
N ILE A 159 -2.65 -18.28 -12.14
CA ILE A 159 -4.03 -18.24 -12.64
C ILE A 159 -4.15 -18.76 -14.08
N THR A 160 -3.10 -18.63 -14.90
CA THR A 160 -3.12 -19.15 -16.28
C THR A 160 -2.74 -20.63 -16.37
N SER A 161 -1.94 -21.13 -15.41
CA SER A 161 -1.46 -22.51 -15.41
C SER A 161 -2.30 -23.45 -14.55
N PHE A 162 -3.02 -22.92 -13.55
CA PHE A 162 -3.81 -23.68 -12.58
C PHE A 162 -5.19 -23.05 -12.41
N ASN A 163 -6.12 -23.81 -11.84
CA ASN A 163 -7.42 -23.30 -11.46
C ASN A 163 -7.35 -22.46 -10.16
N MET A 164 -8.36 -21.61 -9.92
CA MET A 164 -8.41 -20.73 -8.74
C MET A 164 -8.37 -21.51 -7.41
N THR A 165 -8.83 -22.75 -7.37
CA THR A 165 -8.75 -23.62 -6.18
C THR A 165 -7.30 -23.84 -5.76
N VAL A 166 -6.41 -24.20 -6.70
CA VAL A 166 -4.99 -24.40 -6.44
C VAL A 166 -4.32 -23.09 -6.02
N VAL A 167 -4.70 -21.99 -6.64
CA VAL A 167 -4.19 -20.66 -6.28
C VAL A 167 -4.53 -20.32 -4.82
N MET A 168 -5.76 -20.59 -4.37
CA MET A 168 -6.15 -20.37 -2.97
C MET A 168 -5.36 -21.26 -2.00
N LEU A 169 -5.01 -22.48 -2.38
CA LEU A 169 -4.22 -23.39 -1.55
C LEU A 169 -2.77 -22.92 -1.33
N LEU A 170 -2.23 -22.07 -2.21
CA LEU A 170 -0.91 -21.45 -1.97
C LEU A 170 -0.87 -20.63 -0.68
N ASP A 171 -1.95 -19.89 -0.40
CA ASP A 171 -2.04 -19.07 0.82
C ASP A 171 -2.09 -19.96 2.07
N VAL A 172 -2.82 -21.07 1.98
CA VAL A 172 -2.85 -22.09 3.04
C VAL A 172 -1.45 -22.66 3.29
N ALA A 173 -0.74 -23.03 2.22
CA ALA A 173 0.63 -23.56 2.32
C ALA A 173 1.60 -22.50 2.91
N GLY A 174 1.52 -21.26 2.45
CA GLY A 174 2.33 -20.15 2.97
C GLY A 174 2.10 -19.89 4.47
N ALA A 175 0.84 -19.88 4.89
CA ALA A 175 0.47 -19.72 6.30
C ALA A 175 0.96 -20.90 7.16
N LEU A 176 0.87 -22.14 6.68
CA LEU A 176 1.39 -23.30 7.39
C LEU A 176 2.91 -23.25 7.56
N ILE A 177 3.65 -22.82 6.54
CA ILE A 177 5.10 -22.61 6.61
C ILE A 177 5.43 -21.53 7.65
N ALA A 178 4.73 -20.40 7.63
CA ALA A 178 4.94 -19.29 8.58
C ALA A 178 4.61 -19.71 10.02
N CYS A 179 3.47 -20.37 10.23
CA CYS A 179 3.08 -20.88 11.55
C CYS A 179 4.10 -21.90 12.07
N THR A 180 4.57 -22.83 11.22
CA THR A 180 5.58 -23.81 11.57
C THR A 180 6.89 -23.11 11.98
N ALA A 181 7.36 -22.13 11.21
CA ALA A 181 8.54 -21.34 11.56
C ALA A 181 8.38 -20.64 12.93
N LEU A 182 7.20 -20.07 13.21
CA LEU A 182 6.89 -19.46 14.50
C LEU A 182 6.90 -20.45 15.67
N LEU A 183 6.51 -21.72 15.46
CA LEU A 183 6.54 -22.73 16.53
C LEU A 183 7.95 -22.98 17.05
N PHE A 184 8.96 -22.93 16.19
CA PHE A 184 10.37 -23.17 16.55
C PHE A 184 11.06 -21.98 17.24
N VAL A 185 10.40 -20.83 17.34
CA VAL A 185 10.99 -19.62 17.93
C VAL A 185 10.18 -19.15 19.14
N VAL A 186 10.87 -18.83 20.23
CA VAL A 186 10.27 -18.18 21.39
C VAL A 186 10.38 -16.66 21.21
N ILE A 187 9.23 -16.00 21.09
CA ILE A 187 9.12 -14.54 21.13
C ILE A 187 8.78 -14.16 22.58
N PRO A 188 9.55 -13.30 23.25
CA PRO A 188 9.24 -12.86 24.60
C PRO A 188 7.85 -12.22 24.67
N ASP A 189 7.15 -12.45 25.77
CA ASP A 189 5.86 -11.78 26.02
C ASP A 189 6.10 -10.29 26.30
N PRO A 190 5.20 -9.40 25.88
CA PRO A 190 5.31 -7.99 26.21
C PRO A 190 5.20 -7.77 27.72
N VAL A 191 6.05 -6.92 28.27
CA VAL A 191 5.89 -6.47 29.66
C VAL A 191 4.71 -5.51 29.70
N ILE A 192 3.61 -5.95 30.29
CA ILE A 192 2.42 -5.10 30.46
C ILE A 192 2.74 -4.09 31.58
N THR A 193 3.09 -2.88 31.20
CA THR A 193 3.19 -1.76 32.15
C THR A 193 1.77 -1.18 32.28
N ASP A 194 1.22 -1.20 33.47
CA ASP A 194 -0.16 -0.75 33.81
C ASP A 194 -0.47 0.73 33.50
N LYS A 195 0.47 1.48 32.96
CA LYS A 195 0.30 2.90 32.58
C LYS A 195 -0.05 3.12 31.12
N ILE A 196 -0.94 2.32 30.52
CA ILE A 196 -1.53 2.72 29.24
C ILE A 196 -2.69 3.66 29.53
N VAL A 197 -2.38 4.94 29.59
CA VAL A 197 -3.39 6.01 29.50
C VAL A 197 -4.22 5.74 28.23
N LYS A 198 -5.52 5.52 28.40
CA LYS A 198 -6.48 5.42 27.28
C LYS A 198 -6.49 6.74 26.53
N LYS A 199 -5.53 6.94 25.64
CA LYS A 199 -5.54 8.11 24.74
C LYS A 199 -6.60 7.85 23.68
N SER A 200 -7.60 8.69 23.63
CA SER A 200 -8.62 8.63 22.57
C SER A 200 -7.97 8.92 21.24
N VAL A 201 -8.14 8.03 20.25
CA VAL A 201 -7.64 8.20 18.87
C VAL A 201 -8.04 9.56 18.30
N LEU A 202 -9.29 9.99 18.54
CA LEU A 202 -9.79 11.30 18.14
C LEU A 202 -9.00 12.46 18.77
N ARG A 203 -8.58 12.32 20.03
CA ARG A 203 -7.78 13.35 20.72
C ARG A 203 -6.38 13.44 20.15
N GLU A 204 -5.78 12.32 19.79
CA GLU A 204 -4.46 12.30 19.14
C GLU A 204 -4.51 12.82 17.70
N MET A 205 -5.56 12.50 16.94
CA MET A 205 -5.79 13.10 15.62
C MET A 205 -5.96 14.62 15.70
N LYS A 206 -6.76 15.11 16.65
CA LYS A 206 -6.93 16.56 16.88
C LYS A 206 -5.60 17.24 17.23
N ALA A 207 -4.77 16.63 18.06
CA ALA A 207 -3.44 17.14 18.38
C ALA A 207 -2.51 17.12 17.17
N GLY A 208 -2.58 16.10 16.31
CA GLY A 208 -1.86 16.06 15.02
C GLY A 208 -2.28 17.19 14.08
N VAL A 209 -3.58 17.45 13.97
CA VAL A 209 -4.11 18.59 13.18
C VAL A 209 -3.61 19.92 13.71
N GLN A 210 -3.61 20.11 15.04
CA GLN A 210 -3.12 21.36 15.65
C GLN A 210 -1.64 21.58 15.37
N GLU A 211 -0.82 20.52 15.45
CA GLU A 211 0.60 20.56 15.15
C GLU A 211 0.87 20.98 13.70
N VAL A 212 0.17 20.36 12.75
CA VAL A 212 0.31 20.66 11.32
C VAL A 212 -0.12 22.10 11.02
N ARG A 213 -1.20 22.61 11.64
CA ARG A 213 -1.70 23.98 11.46
C ARG A 213 -0.72 25.05 11.92
N GLN A 214 0.18 24.76 12.86
CA GLN A 214 1.23 25.69 13.29
C GLN A 214 2.27 25.95 12.20
N HIS A 215 2.40 25.04 11.24
CA HIS A 215 3.36 25.12 10.15
C HIS A 215 2.65 25.49 8.83
N LYS A 216 2.48 26.80 8.59
CA LYS A 216 1.91 27.31 7.33
C LYS A 216 2.67 26.74 6.12
N GLY A 217 1.94 26.26 5.13
CA GLY A 217 2.47 25.57 3.95
C GLY A 217 2.54 24.06 4.07
N LEU A 218 2.84 23.52 5.26
CA LEU A 218 2.90 22.07 5.47
C LEU A 218 1.49 21.45 5.46
N GLY A 219 0.53 22.11 6.11
CA GLY A 219 -0.87 21.67 6.09
C GLY A 219 -1.50 21.73 4.70
N GLU A 220 -1.20 22.78 3.95
CA GLU A 220 -1.66 22.95 2.57
C GLU A 220 -1.05 21.89 1.65
N LEU A 221 0.27 21.63 1.77
CA LEU A 221 0.94 20.57 1.02
C LEU A 221 0.39 19.18 1.38
N MET A 222 0.12 18.93 2.67
CA MET A 222 -0.52 17.70 3.13
C MET A 222 -1.92 17.54 2.54
N GLY A 223 -2.71 18.60 2.49
CA GLY A 223 -4.04 18.62 1.86
C GLY A 223 -3.98 18.26 0.37
N ILE A 224 -3.04 18.85 -0.38
CA ILE A 224 -2.82 18.51 -1.80
C ILE A 224 -2.38 17.05 -1.94
N SER A 225 -1.45 16.57 -1.09
CA SER A 225 -0.99 15.19 -1.12
C SER A 225 -2.14 14.20 -0.87
N VAL A 226 -3.04 14.51 0.04
CA VAL A 226 -4.26 13.72 0.30
C VAL A 226 -5.18 13.70 -0.92
N MET A 227 -5.39 14.86 -1.57
CA MET A 227 -6.21 14.95 -2.79
C MET A 227 -5.58 14.18 -3.96
N VAL A 228 -4.26 14.27 -4.13
CA VAL A 228 -3.55 13.49 -5.14
C VAL A 228 -3.71 11.99 -4.88
N THR A 229 -3.55 11.53 -3.63
CA THR A 229 -3.74 10.12 -3.26
C THR A 229 -5.19 9.67 -3.47
N PHE A 230 -6.16 10.54 -3.13
CA PHE A 230 -7.59 10.31 -3.33
C PHE A 230 -7.95 10.05 -4.80
N ILE A 231 -7.24 10.70 -5.75
CA ILE A 231 -7.47 10.53 -7.19
C ILE A 231 -6.61 9.38 -7.73
N LEU A 232 -5.32 9.34 -7.36
CA LEU A 232 -4.35 8.40 -7.91
C LEU A 232 -4.69 6.94 -7.55
N MET A 233 -4.99 6.68 -6.27
CA MET A 233 -5.20 5.32 -5.78
C MET A 233 -6.39 4.61 -6.47
N PRO A 234 -7.58 5.21 -6.56
CA PRO A 234 -8.71 4.58 -7.24
C PRO A 234 -8.45 4.34 -8.73
N VAL A 235 -7.86 5.31 -9.45
CA VAL A 235 -7.59 5.14 -10.88
C VAL A 235 -6.49 4.09 -11.11
N ALA A 236 -5.47 4.02 -10.24
CA ALA A 236 -4.44 3.00 -10.33
C ALA A 236 -5.00 1.57 -10.17
N THR A 237 -6.07 1.37 -9.40
CA THR A 237 -6.72 0.05 -9.29
C THR A 237 -7.39 -0.42 -10.61
N LEU A 238 -7.57 0.48 -11.56
CA LEU A 238 -8.14 0.15 -12.88
C LEU A 238 -7.09 -0.33 -13.90
N PHE A 239 -5.80 -0.41 -13.57
CA PHE A 239 -4.76 -0.89 -14.50
C PHE A 239 -5.08 -2.25 -15.14
N PRO A 240 -5.52 -3.27 -14.39
CA PRO A 240 -5.90 -4.54 -14.99
C PRO A 240 -7.04 -4.39 -16.01
N LEU A 241 -8.07 -3.61 -15.66
CA LEU A 241 -9.19 -3.35 -16.56
C LEU A 241 -8.81 -2.48 -17.76
N MET A 242 -7.92 -1.49 -17.60
CA MET A 242 -7.38 -0.71 -18.72
C MET A 242 -6.67 -1.64 -19.71
N THR A 243 -5.90 -2.59 -19.21
CA THR A 243 -5.20 -3.57 -20.03
C THR A 243 -6.19 -4.47 -20.81
N VAL A 244 -7.23 -4.99 -20.14
CA VAL A 244 -8.16 -5.94 -20.77
C VAL A 244 -9.20 -5.25 -21.63
N ASN A 245 -9.84 -4.19 -21.13
CA ASN A 245 -11.00 -3.60 -21.79
C ASN A 245 -10.63 -2.59 -22.87
N HIS A 246 -9.52 -1.84 -22.68
CA HIS A 246 -9.08 -0.82 -23.64
C HIS A 246 -8.07 -1.37 -24.63
N PHE A 247 -7.02 -2.05 -24.15
CA PHE A 247 -5.96 -2.58 -25.01
C PHE A 247 -6.20 -4.03 -25.50
N GLY A 248 -7.28 -4.69 -25.05
CA GLY A 248 -7.57 -6.08 -25.44
C GLY A 248 -6.54 -7.09 -24.94
N GLY A 249 -5.79 -6.71 -23.88
CA GLY A 249 -4.69 -7.50 -23.35
C GLY A 249 -5.15 -8.71 -22.54
N ASN A 250 -4.16 -9.51 -22.14
CA ASN A 250 -4.34 -10.74 -21.37
C ASN A 250 -3.74 -10.61 -19.95
N THR A 251 -3.85 -11.68 -19.17
CA THR A 251 -3.37 -11.74 -17.77
C THR A 251 -1.87 -11.44 -17.63
N TYR A 252 -1.04 -11.89 -18.59
CA TYR A 252 0.41 -11.61 -18.56
C TYR A 252 0.68 -10.12 -18.79
N GLN A 253 -0.10 -9.47 -19.65
CA GLN A 253 0.01 -8.04 -19.91
C GLN A 253 -0.47 -7.22 -18.70
N MET A 254 -1.52 -7.64 -17.97
CA MET A 254 -1.90 -7.04 -16.69
C MET A 254 -0.75 -7.14 -15.67
N SER A 255 -0.16 -8.32 -15.55
CA SER A 255 0.98 -8.54 -14.67
C SER A 255 2.19 -7.68 -15.07
N LEU A 256 2.48 -7.54 -16.36
CA LEU A 256 3.57 -6.70 -16.87
C LEU A 256 3.42 -5.25 -16.42
N VAL A 257 2.22 -4.68 -16.50
CA VAL A 257 1.92 -3.31 -16.06
C VAL A 257 2.23 -3.13 -14.58
N GLU A 258 1.78 -4.07 -13.73
CA GLU A 258 2.01 -4.04 -12.28
C GLU A 258 3.51 -4.18 -11.94
N ILE A 259 4.22 -5.11 -12.61
CA ILE A 259 5.66 -5.30 -12.44
C ILE A 259 6.43 -4.05 -12.84
N VAL A 260 6.07 -3.43 -13.97
CA VAL A 260 6.72 -2.23 -14.47
C VAL A 260 6.50 -1.05 -13.53
N TRP A 261 5.28 -0.89 -13.00
CA TRP A 261 5.00 0.11 -11.96
C TRP A 261 5.86 -0.10 -10.71
N GLY A 262 5.87 -1.32 -10.16
CA GLY A 262 6.66 -1.66 -8.96
C GLY A 262 8.18 -1.51 -9.18
N SER A 263 8.68 -1.94 -10.35
CA SER A 263 10.08 -1.78 -10.74
C SER A 263 10.46 -0.31 -10.92
N GLY A 264 9.55 0.49 -11.48
CA GLY A 264 9.70 1.95 -11.58
C GLY A 264 9.84 2.60 -10.20
N MET A 265 8.98 2.23 -9.23
CA MET A 265 9.07 2.71 -7.85
C MET A 265 10.42 2.36 -7.21
N LEU A 266 10.91 1.13 -7.42
CA LEU A 266 12.21 0.70 -6.92
C LEU A 266 13.33 1.54 -7.51
N LEU A 267 13.36 1.71 -8.83
CA LEU A 267 14.35 2.54 -9.54
C LEU A 267 14.31 4.00 -9.07
N GLY A 268 13.13 4.59 -8.94
CA GLY A 268 12.97 5.95 -8.43
C GLY A 268 13.49 6.11 -7.01
N GLY A 269 13.25 5.11 -6.14
CA GLY A 269 13.80 5.07 -4.79
C GLY A 269 15.34 4.97 -4.76
N ILE A 270 15.92 4.13 -5.62
CA ILE A 270 17.37 3.98 -5.79
C ILE A 270 18.00 5.30 -6.27
N ILE A 271 17.38 5.95 -7.26
CA ILE A 271 17.85 7.25 -7.78
C ILE A 271 17.89 8.29 -6.65
N LEU A 272 16.84 8.39 -5.84
CA LEU A 272 16.80 9.30 -4.68
C LEU A 272 17.83 8.95 -3.60
N GLY A 273 18.13 7.66 -3.42
CA GLY A 273 19.10 7.20 -2.43
C GLY A 273 20.56 7.46 -2.82
N ILE A 274 20.88 7.29 -4.10
CA ILE A 274 22.27 7.43 -4.62
C ILE A 274 22.59 8.89 -4.95
N TRP A 275 21.70 9.58 -5.63
CA TRP A 275 21.94 10.96 -6.05
C TRP A 275 21.52 11.95 -4.98
N LYS A 276 22.48 12.75 -4.50
CA LYS A 276 22.22 13.90 -3.63
C LYS A 276 21.54 15.02 -4.43
N ILE A 277 20.23 14.91 -4.62
CA ILE A 277 19.47 15.90 -5.38
C ILE A 277 19.47 17.22 -4.59
N LYS A 278 20.07 18.26 -5.18
CA LYS A 278 20.20 19.59 -4.59
C LYS A 278 18.92 20.43 -4.71
N THR A 279 17.94 19.96 -5.48
CA THR A 279 16.66 20.65 -5.70
C THR A 279 15.83 20.67 -4.40
N ARG A 280 15.07 21.75 -4.21
CA ARG A 280 14.16 21.90 -3.07
C ARG A 280 13.11 20.79 -3.08
N LYS A 281 12.84 20.18 -1.91
CA LYS A 281 11.91 19.05 -1.75
C LYS A 281 10.51 19.38 -2.28
N VAL A 282 10.02 20.59 -2.01
CA VAL A 282 8.72 21.06 -2.51
C VAL A 282 8.66 21.06 -4.04
N ILE A 283 9.73 21.47 -4.72
CA ILE A 283 9.78 21.48 -6.18
C ILE A 283 9.76 20.04 -6.72
N LEU A 284 10.49 19.11 -6.09
CA LEU A 284 10.48 17.69 -6.47
C LEU A 284 9.07 17.09 -6.34
N ILE A 285 8.37 17.36 -5.25
CA ILE A 285 7.00 16.91 -5.03
C ILE A 285 6.07 17.44 -6.14
N ASN A 286 6.14 18.75 -6.43
CA ASN A 286 5.26 19.36 -7.43
C ASN A 286 5.55 18.84 -8.85
N ILE A 287 6.82 18.70 -9.24
CA ILE A 287 7.20 18.09 -10.53
C ILE A 287 6.68 16.65 -10.60
N SER A 288 6.79 15.89 -9.51
CA SER A 288 6.29 14.53 -9.46
C SER A 288 4.78 14.45 -9.68
N TYR A 289 4.00 15.38 -9.12
CA TYR A 289 2.56 15.46 -9.38
C TYR A 289 2.26 15.78 -10.84
N LEU A 290 3.03 16.68 -11.48
CA LEU A 290 2.87 16.97 -12.90
C LEU A 290 3.20 15.73 -13.76
N VAL A 291 4.27 15.02 -13.44
CA VAL A 291 4.64 13.78 -14.17
C VAL A 291 3.56 12.70 -13.99
N LEU A 292 3.06 12.49 -12.76
CA LEU A 292 1.99 11.53 -12.47
C LEU A 292 0.69 11.89 -13.20
N GLY A 293 0.30 13.16 -13.19
CA GLY A 293 -0.89 13.60 -13.91
C GLY A 293 -0.74 13.48 -15.42
N LEU A 294 0.43 13.83 -15.96
CA LEU A 294 0.72 13.72 -17.40
C LEU A 294 0.73 12.27 -17.86
N TYR A 295 1.36 11.36 -17.10
CA TYR A 295 1.36 9.94 -17.40
C TYR A 295 -0.07 9.38 -17.47
N MET A 296 -0.93 9.71 -16.50
CA MET A 296 -2.32 9.25 -16.49
C MET A 296 -3.11 9.83 -17.66
N LEU A 297 -2.99 11.13 -17.91
CA LEU A 297 -3.64 11.80 -19.02
C LEU A 297 -3.26 11.17 -20.36
N LEU A 298 -1.96 11.03 -20.63
CA LEU A 298 -1.46 10.43 -21.86
C LEU A 298 -1.91 8.97 -21.98
N SER A 299 -1.84 8.18 -20.91
CA SER A 299 -2.30 6.79 -20.90
C SER A 299 -3.77 6.66 -21.29
N GLY A 300 -4.63 7.57 -20.81
CA GLY A 300 -6.04 7.58 -21.19
C GLY A 300 -6.31 8.04 -22.63
N CYS A 301 -5.38 8.78 -23.25
CA CYS A 301 -5.51 9.24 -24.63
C CYS A 301 -4.95 8.25 -25.67
N LEU A 302 -4.29 7.17 -25.25
CA LEU A 302 -3.69 6.19 -26.16
C LEU A 302 -4.78 5.42 -26.94
N PRO A 303 -4.56 5.13 -28.23
CA PRO A 303 -5.37 4.18 -28.97
C PRO A 303 -5.12 2.74 -28.49
N PRO A 304 -6.07 1.81 -28.74
CA PRO A 304 -5.97 0.42 -28.28
C PRO A 304 -4.71 -0.34 -28.73
N GLU A 305 -4.11 0.05 -29.84
CA GLU A 305 -2.91 -0.58 -30.41
C GLU A 305 -1.62 -0.24 -29.65
N ASP A 306 -1.61 0.85 -28.88
CA ASP A 306 -0.42 1.42 -28.27
C ASP A 306 -0.14 0.92 -26.84
N PHE A 307 -0.41 -0.36 -26.58
CA PHE A 307 -0.11 -0.97 -25.27
C PHE A 307 1.34 -0.80 -24.82
N ALA A 308 2.30 -0.89 -25.73
CA ALA A 308 3.72 -0.71 -25.42
C ALA A 308 4.01 0.70 -24.87
N VAL A 309 3.36 1.73 -25.42
CA VAL A 309 3.48 3.12 -24.95
C VAL A 309 2.88 3.25 -23.54
N PHE A 310 1.75 2.59 -23.27
CA PHE A 310 1.15 2.53 -21.95
C PHE A 310 2.10 1.94 -20.89
N VAL A 311 2.80 0.86 -21.24
CA VAL A 311 3.81 0.24 -20.37
C VAL A 311 4.98 1.20 -20.08
N ILE A 312 5.47 1.93 -21.09
CA ILE A 312 6.53 2.94 -20.92
C ILE A 312 6.06 4.09 -20.03
N LEU A 313 4.86 4.60 -20.26
CA LEU A 313 4.27 5.65 -19.43
C LEU A 313 4.10 5.18 -17.97
N THR A 314 3.69 3.93 -17.77
CA THR A 314 3.58 3.31 -16.44
C THR A 314 4.94 3.25 -15.73
N ALA A 315 6.03 2.94 -16.44
CA ALA A 315 7.38 2.99 -15.89
C ALA A 315 7.75 4.40 -15.40
N ILE A 316 7.44 5.42 -16.20
CA ILE A 316 7.68 6.84 -15.85
C ILE A 316 6.87 7.24 -14.62
N GLY A 317 5.58 6.85 -14.56
CA GLY A 317 4.71 7.07 -13.40
C GLY A 317 5.27 6.40 -12.14
N GLY A 318 5.68 5.14 -12.25
CA GLY A 318 6.29 4.38 -11.17
C GLY A 318 7.57 5.02 -10.64
N ILE A 319 8.50 5.42 -11.53
CA ILE A 319 9.72 6.15 -11.15
C ILE A 319 9.40 7.46 -10.43
N SER A 320 8.35 8.15 -10.83
CA SER A 320 7.94 9.44 -10.25
C SER A 320 7.38 9.31 -8.83
N ALA A 321 6.75 8.19 -8.47
CA ALA A 321 6.07 8.03 -7.18
C ALA A 321 6.97 8.25 -5.95
N PRO A 322 8.21 7.71 -5.85
CA PRO A 322 9.12 8.02 -4.74
C PRO A 322 9.51 9.49 -4.63
N PHE A 323 9.50 10.25 -5.75
CA PHE A 323 9.88 11.66 -5.78
C PHE A 323 8.86 12.60 -5.15
N TYR A 324 7.62 12.15 -4.91
CA TYR A 324 6.72 12.91 -4.03
C TYR A 324 6.71 12.35 -2.61
N ASN A 325 6.76 11.04 -2.43
CA ASN A 325 6.56 10.40 -1.13
C ASN A 325 7.76 10.61 -0.18
N SER A 326 8.99 10.35 -0.67
CA SER A 326 10.20 10.49 0.16
C SER A 326 10.51 11.93 0.55
N PRO A 327 10.47 12.94 -0.35
CA PRO A 327 10.65 14.33 0.04
C PRO A 327 9.54 14.85 0.96
N PHE A 328 8.28 14.41 0.79
CA PHE A 328 7.17 14.77 1.66
C PHE A 328 7.41 14.24 3.08
N THR A 329 7.76 12.97 3.23
CA THR A 329 8.14 12.36 4.51
C THR A 329 9.31 13.14 5.17
N ALA A 330 10.34 13.47 4.39
CA ALA A 330 11.48 14.25 4.88
C ALA A 330 11.10 15.68 5.31
N LEU A 331 10.11 16.31 4.66
CA LEU A 331 9.57 17.61 5.09
C LEU A 331 8.81 17.49 6.42
N LEU A 332 7.98 16.47 6.59
CA LEU A 332 7.30 16.21 7.86
C LEU A 332 8.30 16.03 8.99
N GLN A 333 9.30 15.16 8.81
CA GLN A 333 10.36 14.90 9.80
C GLN A 333 11.19 16.14 10.12
N ALA A 334 11.33 17.05 9.17
CA ALA A 334 12.12 18.27 9.35
C ALA A 334 11.37 19.39 10.09
N HIS A 335 10.03 19.44 10.02
CA HIS A 335 9.24 20.54 10.58
C HIS A 335 8.48 20.15 11.84
N ILE A 336 8.17 18.85 12.01
CA ILE A 336 7.39 18.36 13.14
C ILE A 336 8.33 17.81 14.22
N PRO A 337 8.16 18.16 15.50
CA PRO A 337 8.94 17.57 16.59
C PRO A 337 8.79 16.06 16.64
N SER A 338 9.86 15.35 17.04
CA SER A 338 9.87 13.88 17.10
C SER A 338 8.74 13.30 17.98
N SER A 339 8.34 14.01 19.04
CA SER A 339 7.25 13.64 19.94
C SER A 339 5.85 13.71 19.30
N ALA A 340 5.70 14.44 18.18
CA ALA A 340 4.43 14.62 17.46
C ALA A 340 4.40 13.89 16.10
N LEU A 341 5.56 13.43 15.59
CA LEU A 341 5.68 12.79 14.27
C LEU A 341 4.75 11.60 14.10
N GLY A 342 4.65 10.71 15.08
CA GLY A 342 3.79 9.55 15.01
C GLY A 342 2.32 9.93 14.82
N ARG A 343 1.85 10.97 15.54
CA ARG A 343 0.47 11.50 15.42
C ARG A 343 0.22 12.09 14.03
N VAL A 344 1.19 12.85 13.50
CA VAL A 344 1.05 13.49 12.18
C VAL A 344 1.10 12.45 11.06
N PHE A 345 1.96 11.43 11.14
CA PHE A 345 1.97 10.33 10.16
C PHE A 345 0.68 9.49 10.21
N SER A 346 0.18 9.19 11.42
CA SER A 346 -1.09 8.49 11.58
C SER A 346 -2.27 9.31 11.01
N LEU A 347 -2.29 10.63 11.27
CA LEU A 347 -3.28 11.55 10.69
C LEU A 347 -3.22 11.53 9.16
N PHE A 348 -2.01 11.69 8.58
CA PHE A 348 -1.83 11.67 7.13
C PHE A 348 -2.25 10.35 6.51
N GLY A 349 -1.87 9.22 7.12
CA GLY A 349 -2.28 7.89 6.66
C GLY A 349 -3.80 7.72 6.66
N SER A 350 -4.46 8.13 7.74
CA SER A 350 -5.93 8.06 7.84
C SER A 350 -6.62 8.98 6.83
N LEU A 351 -6.15 10.22 6.67
CA LEU A 351 -6.71 11.18 5.71
C LEU A 351 -6.42 10.77 4.25
N SER A 352 -5.35 10.03 3.99
CA SER A 352 -5.07 9.53 2.64
C SER A 352 -5.89 8.27 2.33
N LEU A 353 -5.98 7.34 3.27
CA LEU A 353 -6.58 6.03 3.01
C LEU A 353 -8.11 6.06 3.04
N LEU A 354 -8.72 6.63 4.08
CA LEU A 354 -10.19 6.57 4.24
C LEU A 354 -10.96 7.31 3.13
N PRO A 355 -10.60 8.55 2.72
CA PRO A 355 -11.25 9.17 1.58
C PRO A 355 -10.98 8.42 0.27
N SER A 356 -9.80 7.83 0.09
CA SER A 356 -9.48 7.06 -1.12
C SER A 356 -10.36 5.81 -1.28
N MET A 357 -10.86 5.23 -0.18
CA MET A 357 -11.87 4.16 -0.25
C MET A 357 -13.19 4.64 -0.87
N LEU A 358 -13.64 5.85 -0.50
CA LEU A 358 -14.82 6.47 -1.13
C LEU A 358 -14.54 6.83 -2.58
N GLY A 359 -13.33 7.33 -2.87
CA GLY A 359 -12.86 7.56 -4.22
C GLY A 359 -12.86 6.28 -5.07
N LEU A 360 -12.46 5.15 -4.50
CA LEU A 360 -12.45 3.86 -5.17
C LEU A 360 -13.86 3.41 -5.58
N LEU A 361 -14.85 3.53 -4.68
CA LEU A 361 -16.25 3.28 -5.01
C LEU A 361 -16.74 4.18 -6.12
N ALA A 362 -16.55 5.50 -5.97
CA ALA A 362 -16.98 6.47 -6.97
C ALA A 362 -16.33 6.19 -8.35
N THR A 363 -15.03 5.86 -8.37
CA THR A 363 -14.29 5.57 -9.60
C THR A 363 -14.79 4.29 -10.27
N GLY A 364 -15.18 3.25 -9.50
CA GLY A 364 -15.79 2.04 -10.05
C GLY A 364 -17.07 2.36 -10.85
N PHE A 365 -18.02 3.06 -10.24
CA PHE A 365 -19.25 3.48 -10.91
C PHE A 365 -19.00 4.45 -12.07
N ILE A 366 -18.10 5.42 -11.89
CA ILE A 366 -17.75 6.38 -12.95
C ILE A 366 -17.11 5.64 -14.13
N ALA A 367 -16.15 4.75 -13.88
CA ALA A 367 -15.43 4.05 -14.95
C ALA A 367 -16.34 3.12 -15.77
N ASP A 368 -17.33 2.49 -15.15
CA ASP A 368 -18.33 1.69 -15.87
C ASP A 368 -19.29 2.57 -16.70
N SER A 369 -19.55 3.82 -16.27
CA SER A 369 -20.45 4.74 -16.96
C SER A 369 -19.80 5.53 -18.10
N ILE A 370 -18.60 6.11 -17.86
CA ILE A 370 -17.91 6.96 -18.85
C ILE A 370 -16.79 6.25 -19.61
N GLY A 371 -16.41 5.05 -19.14
CA GLY A 371 -15.29 4.26 -19.67
C GLY A 371 -13.98 4.47 -18.93
N ILE A 372 -13.14 3.44 -18.92
CA ILE A 372 -11.89 3.39 -18.16
C ILE A 372 -10.89 4.43 -18.68
N SER A 373 -10.73 4.53 -19.99
CA SER A 373 -9.87 5.52 -20.68
C SER A 373 -10.16 6.94 -20.22
N ARG A 374 -11.46 7.32 -20.21
CA ARG A 374 -11.89 8.65 -19.76
C ARG A 374 -11.67 8.87 -18.28
N SER A 375 -11.72 7.81 -17.45
CA SER A 375 -11.39 7.89 -16.03
C SER A 375 -9.91 8.19 -15.81
N PHE A 376 -9.00 7.62 -16.62
CA PHE A 376 -7.59 7.96 -16.63
C PHE A 376 -7.35 9.42 -17.05
N ILE A 377 -8.03 9.90 -18.11
CA ILE A 377 -7.95 11.29 -18.56
C ILE A 377 -8.40 12.23 -17.44
N LEU A 378 -9.57 11.97 -16.83
CA LEU A 378 -10.12 12.80 -15.77
C LEU A 378 -9.16 12.84 -14.55
N GLY A 379 -8.69 11.68 -14.09
CA GLY A 379 -7.72 11.59 -13.01
C GLY A 379 -6.42 12.34 -13.32
N GLY A 380 -5.91 12.19 -14.54
CA GLY A 380 -4.72 12.89 -15.03
C GLY A 380 -4.88 14.40 -15.03
N VAL A 381 -5.99 14.93 -15.56
CA VAL A 381 -6.30 16.38 -15.55
C VAL A 381 -6.40 16.92 -14.12
N LEU A 382 -7.07 16.20 -13.22
CA LEU A 382 -7.21 16.62 -11.83
C LEU A 382 -5.87 16.66 -11.09
N ILE A 383 -5.02 15.64 -11.26
CA ILE A 383 -3.68 15.61 -10.64
C ILE A 383 -2.78 16.69 -11.22
N LEU A 384 -2.80 16.92 -12.54
CA LEU A 384 -2.09 18.04 -13.17
C LEU A 384 -2.53 19.38 -12.58
N GLY A 385 -3.85 19.58 -12.48
CA GLY A 385 -4.42 20.80 -11.87
C GLY A 385 -3.92 21.02 -10.45
N LEU A 386 -3.94 19.98 -9.60
CA LEU A 386 -3.42 20.05 -8.23
C LEU A 386 -1.91 20.33 -8.19
N GLY A 387 -1.12 19.71 -9.08
CA GLY A 387 0.31 19.98 -9.21
C GLY A 387 0.58 21.45 -9.59
N ILE A 388 -0.14 21.98 -10.56
CA ILE A 388 -0.06 23.37 -10.98
C ILE A 388 -0.46 24.30 -9.83
N ILE A 389 -1.62 24.08 -9.20
CA ILE A 389 -2.10 24.87 -8.06
C ILE A 389 -1.05 24.90 -6.94
N SER A 390 -0.41 23.76 -6.64
CA SER A 390 0.64 23.67 -5.62
C SER A 390 1.82 24.62 -5.88
N PHE A 391 2.20 24.86 -7.14
CA PHE A 391 3.24 25.84 -7.48
C PHE A 391 2.83 27.28 -7.19
N PHE A 392 1.54 27.60 -7.30
CA PHE A 392 1.04 28.95 -7.08
C PHE A 392 0.70 29.27 -5.62
N ILE A 393 0.79 28.31 -4.71
CA ILE A 393 0.58 28.55 -3.27
C ILE A 393 1.88 29.04 -2.64
N PRO A 394 1.99 30.34 -2.25
CA PRO A 394 3.25 30.92 -1.75
C PRO A 394 3.73 30.29 -0.46
N SER A 395 2.81 29.86 0.44
CA SER A 395 3.12 29.23 1.71
C SER A 395 3.84 27.89 1.51
N ILE A 396 3.43 27.08 0.52
CA ILE A 396 4.08 25.84 0.14
C ILE A 396 5.47 26.12 -0.42
N MET A 397 5.57 27.05 -1.37
CA MET A 397 6.83 27.37 -2.04
C MET A 397 7.87 28.01 -1.11
N GLN A 398 7.45 28.66 0.00
CA GLN A 398 8.32 29.26 0.99
C GLN A 398 8.70 28.31 2.14
N LEU A 399 8.12 27.10 2.21
CA LEU A 399 8.26 26.19 3.34
C LEU A 399 9.75 25.92 3.71
N GLU A 400 10.61 25.70 2.72
CA GLU A 400 12.04 25.46 2.95
C GLU A 400 12.87 26.72 3.11
N ARG A 401 12.40 27.90 2.58
CA ARG A 401 13.13 29.17 2.73
C ARG A 401 13.07 29.68 4.18
N ARG A 402 11.92 29.58 4.83
CA ARG A 402 11.72 30.05 6.22
C ARG A 402 12.60 29.32 7.23
N ARG A 403 12.98 28.07 6.97
CA ARG A 403 13.86 27.31 7.87
C ARG A 403 15.31 27.77 7.83
N LYS A 404 15.83 28.24 6.66
CA LYS A 404 17.20 28.77 6.58
C LYS A 404 17.39 29.99 7.46
N PHE A 405 16.39 30.86 7.55
CA PHE A 405 16.46 32.05 8.41
C PHE A 405 16.40 31.72 9.91
N ARG A 406 15.65 30.71 10.31
CA ARG A 406 15.51 30.32 11.74
C ARG A 406 16.69 29.54 12.32
N ASN A 407 17.56 28.99 11.48
CA ASN A 407 18.79 28.29 11.90
C ASN A 407 20.04 29.21 11.78
N SER A 408 19.90 30.46 11.33
CA SER A 408 20.95 31.47 11.24
C SER A 408 20.83 32.53 12.35
N GLU A 409 19.78 32.50 13.18
CA GLU A 409 19.62 33.18 14.46
C GLU A 409 19.94 32.22 15.62
#